data_b4f8d3ad7fca428ff5279ac6239467b5
#
_entry.id   b4f8d3ad7fca428ff5279ac6239467b5
#
_cell.length_a   1.000
_cell.length_b   1.000
_cell.length_c   1.000
_cell.angle_alpha   90.00
_cell.angle_beta   90.00
_cell.angle_gamma   90.00
#
_symmetry.space_group_name_H-M   'P 1'
#
loop_
_entity.id
_entity.type
_entity.pdbx_description
1 polymer ?
#
loop_
_entity_poly.entity_id
_entity_poly.type
_entity_poly.pdbx_seq_one_letter_code
_entity_poly.pdbx_strand_id
1 'polypeptide(L)'
;MTEKDFQRIQELLTTSLSAVEGRINNRIDKLEREIKDVCGEIKGVRDEIKDVRSSMEESFDAIEAQFNEIDTRFAALDEKIDRNHQEVTKRIDTLSKDIETQHEDALQAQSAVKLLTTQHEDLAGRVAVVESRLQAA
;
A
#
# COMPACT_ATOMS: atom_id res chain seq x y z
N MET A 1 -86.62 -5.02 -46.49
CA MET A 1 -85.64 -6.01 -46.02
C MET A 1 -86.32 -7.34 -45.86
N THR A 2 -85.81 -8.36 -46.52
CA THR A 2 -86.34 -9.72 -46.46
C THR A 2 -85.75 -10.50 -45.32
N GLU A 3 -86.37 -11.59 -44.88
CA GLU A 3 -85.87 -12.52 -43.89
C GLU A 3 -84.48 -13.06 -44.28
N LYS A 4 -84.25 -13.31 -45.58
CA LYS A 4 -82.96 -13.73 -46.12
C LYS A 4 -81.86 -12.65 -45.94
N ASP A 5 -82.20 -11.40 -46.11
CA ASP A 5 -81.26 -10.29 -45.93
C ASP A 5 -80.85 -10.18 -44.47
N PHE A 6 -81.77 -10.33 -43.56
CA PHE A 6 -81.50 -10.31 -42.10
C PHE A 6 -80.58 -11.47 -41.68
N GLN A 7 -80.86 -12.68 -42.15
CA GLN A 7 -80.01 -13.84 -41.87
C GLN A 7 -78.62 -13.67 -42.42
N ARG A 8 -78.45 -13.10 -43.62
CA ARG A 8 -77.13 -12.84 -44.22
C ARG A 8 -76.30 -11.79 -43.41
N ILE A 9 -76.99 -10.77 -42.97
CA ILE A 9 -76.34 -9.77 -42.09
C ILE A 9 -75.88 -10.41 -40.78
N GLN A 10 -76.71 -11.23 -40.17
CA GLN A 10 -76.41 -11.95 -38.94
C GLN A 10 -75.22 -12.91 -39.12
N GLU A 11 -75.15 -13.66 -40.22
CA GLU A 11 -73.99 -14.53 -40.52
C GLU A 11 -72.71 -13.76 -40.73
N LEU A 12 -72.76 -12.64 -41.46
CA LEU A 12 -71.59 -11.78 -41.67
C LEU A 12 -71.11 -11.17 -40.38
N LEU A 13 -72.00 -10.71 -39.52
CA LEU A 13 -71.59 -10.17 -38.18
C LEU A 13 -70.97 -11.24 -37.30
N THR A 14 -71.57 -12.44 -37.24
CA THR A 14 -71.03 -13.56 -36.46
C THR A 14 -69.68 -13.99 -36.97
N THR A 15 -69.48 -14.10 -38.29
CA THR A 15 -68.19 -14.44 -38.89
C THR A 15 -67.13 -13.38 -38.62
N SER A 16 -67.50 -12.10 -38.76
CA SER A 16 -66.55 -10.98 -38.47
C SER A 16 -66.15 -10.92 -36.99
N LEU A 17 -67.12 -11.09 -36.09
CA LEU A 17 -66.83 -11.10 -34.64
C LEU A 17 -65.96 -12.28 -34.25
N SER A 18 -66.22 -13.48 -34.76
CA SER A 18 -65.40 -14.68 -34.55
C SER A 18 -63.97 -14.47 -35.07
N ALA A 19 -63.82 -13.85 -36.24
CA ALA A 19 -62.47 -13.56 -36.79
C ALA A 19 -61.67 -12.53 -35.92
N VAL A 20 -62.39 -11.53 -35.42
CA VAL A 20 -61.76 -10.53 -34.50
C VAL A 20 -61.40 -11.17 -33.17
N GLU A 21 -62.29 -11.97 -32.59
CA GLU A 21 -62.05 -12.69 -31.35
C GLU A 21 -60.83 -13.62 -31.47
N GLY A 22 -60.76 -14.39 -32.58
CA GLY A 22 -59.58 -15.24 -32.82
C GLY A 22 -58.27 -14.50 -32.92
N ARG A 23 -58.29 -13.32 -33.60
CA ARG A 23 -57.06 -12.46 -33.65
C ARG A 23 -56.70 -11.89 -32.31
N ILE A 24 -57.66 -11.45 -31.52
CA ILE A 24 -57.41 -10.94 -30.16
C ILE A 24 -56.84 -12.04 -29.29
N ASN A 25 -57.42 -13.22 -29.26
CA ASN A 25 -56.96 -14.36 -28.48
C ASN A 25 -55.53 -14.76 -28.87
N ASN A 26 -55.22 -14.83 -30.16
CA ASN A 26 -53.84 -15.11 -30.62
C ASN A 26 -52.84 -14.07 -30.17
N ARG A 27 -53.23 -12.79 -30.14
CA ARG A 27 -52.37 -11.71 -29.62
C ARG A 27 -52.18 -11.80 -28.12
N ILE A 28 -53.23 -12.15 -27.39
CA ILE A 28 -53.16 -12.37 -25.94
C ILE A 28 -52.17 -13.52 -25.63
N ASP A 29 -52.35 -14.66 -26.29
CA ASP A 29 -51.48 -15.84 -26.11
C ASP A 29 -49.98 -15.51 -26.42
N LYS A 30 -49.75 -14.68 -27.45
CA LYS A 30 -48.40 -14.22 -27.78
C LYS A 30 -47.83 -13.33 -26.70
N LEU A 31 -48.60 -12.33 -26.22
CA LEU A 31 -48.21 -11.43 -25.17
C LEU A 31 -47.92 -12.17 -23.84
N GLU A 32 -48.76 -13.15 -23.50
CA GLU A 32 -48.55 -14.00 -22.30
C GLU A 32 -47.19 -14.73 -22.36
N ARG A 33 -46.83 -15.27 -23.52
CA ARG A 33 -45.52 -15.92 -23.72
C ARG A 33 -44.36 -14.91 -23.58
N GLU A 34 -44.49 -13.76 -24.26
CA GLU A 34 -43.47 -12.70 -24.18
C GLU A 34 -43.28 -12.19 -22.73
N ILE A 35 -44.37 -12.00 -21.99
CA ILE A 35 -44.34 -11.62 -20.58
C ILE A 35 -43.62 -12.69 -19.74
N LYS A 36 -43.94 -13.97 -19.98
CA LYS A 36 -43.28 -15.07 -19.27
C LYS A 36 -41.78 -15.13 -19.54
N ASP A 37 -41.38 -14.90 -20.79
CA ASP A 37 -39.95 -14.88 -21.18
C ASP A 37 -39.23 -13.71 -20.53
N VAL A 38 -39.82 -12.50 -20.58
CA VAL A 38 -39.26 -11.30 -19.90
C VAL A 38 -39.17 -11.50 -18.38
N CYS A 39 -40.17 -12.11 -17.77
CA CYS A 39 -40.12 -12.45 -16.35
C CYS A 39 -38.96 -13.41 -16.01
N GLY A 40 -38.68 -14.36 -16.90
CA GLY A 40 -37.56 -15.27 -16.79
C GLY A 40 -36.21 -14.56 -16.88
N GLU A 41 -36.07 -13.65 -17.86
CA GLU A 41 -34.86 -12.82 -18.01
C GLU A 41 -34.62 -11.91 -16.80
N ILE A 42 -35.67 -11.24 -16.29
CA ILE A 42 -35.58 -10.40 -15.08
C ILE A 42 -35.11 -11.22 -13.88
N LYS A 43 -35.60 -12.45 -13.73
CA LYS A 43 -35.14 -13.34 -12.67
C LYS A 43 -33.66 -13.69 -12.81
N GLY A 44 -33.22 -14.01 -14.03
CA GLY A 44 -31.79 -14.27 -14.32
C GLY A 44 -30.90 -13.09 -13.98
N VAL A 45 -31.25 -11.88 -14.43
CA VAL A 45 -30.51 -10.64 -14.11
C VAL A 45 -30.46 -10.37 -12.60
N ARG A 46 -31.56 -10.63 -11.89
CA ARG A 46 -31.60 -10.48 -10.44
C ARG A 46 -30.63 -11.43 -9.73
N ASP A 47 -30.55 -12.66 -10.18
CA ASP A 47 -29.62 -13.64 -9.64
C ASP A 47 -28.16 -13.24 -9.93
N GLU A 48 -27.85 -12.80 -11.14
CA GLU A 48 -26.53 -12.26 -11.49
C GLU A 48 -26.13 -11.05 -10.64
N ILE A 49 -27.06 -10.11 -10.40
CA ILE A 49 -26.80 -8.96 -9.52
C ILE A 49 -26.46 -9.42 -8.10
N LYS A 50 -27.15 -10.44 -7.60
CA LYS A 50 -26.87 -11.01 -6.28
C LYS A 50 -25.49 -11.63 -6.21
N ASP A 51 -25.07 -12.35 -7.24
CA ASP A 51 -23.75 -12.98 -7.31
C ASP A 51 -22.64 -11.92 -7.40
N VAL A 52 -22.83 -10.89 -8.22
CA VAL A 52 -21.90 -9.74 -8.31
C VAL A 52 -21.78 -9.03 -6.97
N ARG A 53 -22.87 -8.80 -6.27
CA ARG A 53 -22.86 -8.18 -4.95
C ARG A 53 -22.03 -9.00 -3.94
N SER A 54 -22.28 -10.31 -3.91
CA SER A 54 -21.52 -11.22 -3.02
C SER A 54 -20.02 -11.20 -3.31
N SER A 55 -19.66 -11.27 -4.58
CA SER A 55 -18.25 -11.20 -5.02
C SER A 55 -17.61 -9.86 -4.68
N MET A 56 -18.36 -8.75 -4.76
CA MET A 56 -17.87 -7.44 -4.33
C MET A 56 -17.62 -7.38 -2.83
N GLU A 57 -18.54 -7.90 -2.01
CA GLU A 57 -18.39 -7.97 -0.55
C GLU A 57 -17.12 -8.76 -0.17
N GLU A 58 -16.91 -9.93 -0.75
CA GLU A 58 -15.70 -10.74 -0.55
C GLU A 58 -14.40 -9.99 -0.95
N SER A 59 -14.48 -9.23 -2.04
CA SER A 59 -13.34 -8.44 -2.52
C SER A 59 -13.02 -7.27 -1.57
N PHE A 60 -14.03 -6.61 -1.02
CA PHE A 60 -13.84 -5.55 -0.04
C PHE A 60 -13.25 -6.08 1.28
N ASP A 61 -13.72 -7.23 1.76
CA ASP A 61 -13.17 -7.87 2.96
C ASP A 61 -11.69 -8.24 2.77
N ALA A 62 -11.33 -8.76 1.58
CA ALA A 62 -9.95 -9.06 1.24
C ALA A 62 -9.07 -7.81 1.19
N ILE A 63 -9.58 -6.70 0.63
CA ILE A 63 -8.88 -5.41 0.58
C ILE A 63 -8.69 -4.86 2.01
N GLU A 64 -9.70 -4.90 2.85
CA GLU A 64 -9.59 -4.46 4.24
C GLU A 64 -8.53 -5.24 5.02
N ALA A 65 -8.51 -6.57 4.84
CA ALA A 65 -7.47 -7.42 5.42
C ALA A 65 -6.05 -7.03 4.97
N GLN A 66 -5.88 -6.68 3.67
CA GLN A 66 -4.60 -6.20 3.15
C GLN A 66 -4.18 -4.85 3.75
N PHE A 67 -5.12 -3.91 3.92
CA PHE A 67 -4.82 -2.64 4.58
C PHE A 67 -4.38 -2.83 6.02
N ASN A 68 -5.04 -3.69 6.78
CA ASN A 68 -4.66 -4.02 8.16
C ASN A 68 -3.25 -4.65 8.23
N GLU A 69 -2.88 -5.49 7.28
CA GLU A 69 -1.52 -6.03 7.17
C GLU A 69 -0.49 -4.93 6.86
N ILE A 70 -0.81 -4.02 5.95
CA ILE A 70 0.05 -2.88 5.61
C ILE A 70 0.28 -1.99 6.83
N ASP A 71 -0.76 -1.65 7.57
CA ASP A 71 -0.66 -0.84 8.79
C ASP A 71 0.24 -1.51 9.84
N THR A 72 0.11 -2.82 10.00
CA THR A 72 0.96 -3.61 10.89
C THR A 72 2.44 -3.55 10.46
N ARG A 73 2.71 -3.63 9.16
CA ARG A 73 4.07 -3.52 8.61
C ARG A 73 4.65 -2.12 8.79
N PHE A 74 3.83 -1.08 8.62
CA PHE A 74 4.27 0.30 8.88
C PHE A 74 4.63 0.51 10.34
N ALA A 75 3.81 0.06 11.28
CA ALA A 75 4.11 0.14 12.70
C ALA A 75 5.43 -0.57 13.07
N ALA A 76 5.65 -1.78 12.54
CA ALA A 76 6.89 -2.52 12.75
C ALA A 76 8.12 -1.82 12.13
N LEU A 77 7.94 -1.14 11.00
CA LEU A 77 8.99 -0.37 10.34
C LEU A 77 9.36 0.87 11.16
N ASP A 78 8.38 1.60 11.67
CA ASP A 78 8.59 2.75 12.55
C ASP A 78 9.39 2.37 13.80
N GLU A 79 9.01 1.29 14.49
CA GLU A 79 9.77 0.77 15.64
C GLU A 79 11.24 0.41 15.28
N LYS A 80 11.44 -0.14 14.07
CA LYS A 80 12.79 -0.49 13.61
C LYS A 80 13.62 0.77 13.31
N ILE A 81 13.00 1.79 12.72
CA ILE A 81 13.63 3.08 12.47
C ILE A 81 14.06 3.73 13.79
N ASP A 82 13.16 3.78 14.77
CA ASP A 82 13.44 4.36 16.09
C ASP A 82 14.58 3.63 16.79
N ARG A 83 14.58 2.30 16.79
CA ARG A 83 15.68 1.51 17.36
C ARG A 83 17.03 1.78 16.66
N ASN A 84 17.02 1.81 15.33
CA ASN A 84 18.23 2.11 14.56
C ASN A 84 18.74 3.54 14.84
N HIS A 85 17.82 4.50 14.92
CA HIS A 85 18.16 5.88 15.24
C HIS A 85 18.83 5.99 16.63
N GLN A 86 18.27 5.35 17.64
CA GLN A 86 18.82 5.31 18.98
C GLN A 86 20.21 4.64 19.00
N GLU A 87 20.39 3.55 18.27
CA GLU A 87 21.67 2.85 18.19
C GLU A 87 22.74 3.72 17.52
N VAL A 88 22.39 4.37 16.39
CA VAL A 88 23.31 5.28 15.68
C VAL A 88 23.69 6.46 16.57
N THR A 89 22.73 7.06 17.29
CA THR A 89 23.01 8.17 18.22
C THR A 89 23.97 7.73 19.31
N LYS A 90 23.75 6.57 19.94
CA LYS A 90 24.68 6.02 20.95
C LYS A 90 26.09 5.80 20.40
N ARG A 91 26.19 5.29 19.16
CA ARG A 91 27.53 5.09 18.53
C ARG A 91 28.21 6.40 18.24
N ILE A 92 27.49 7.43 17.83
CA ILE A 92 28.03 8.78 17.63
C ILE A 92 28.51 9.36 18.94
N ASP A 93 27.74 9.26 20.01
CA ASP A 93 28.12 9.75 21.34
C ASP A 93 29.39 9.05 21.85
N THR A 94 29.49 7.74 21.69
CA THR A 94 30.68 6.96 22.06
C THR A 94 31.89 7.40 21.25
N LEU A 95 31.72 7.50 19.92
CA LEU A 95 32.81 7.91 19.03
C LEU A 95 33.30 9.34 19.34
N SER A 96 32.38 10.26 19.66
CA SER A 96 32.75 11.64 20.07
C SER A 96 33.62 11.63 21.32
N LYS A 97 33.27 10.83 22.34
CA LYS A 97 34.05 10.69 23.56
C LYS A 97 35.43 10.07 23.30
N ASP A 98 35.49 9.06 22.43
CA ASP A 98 36.76 8.42 22.07
C ASP A 98 37.69 9.42 21.35
N ILE A 99 37.12 10.24 20.44
CA ILE A 99 37.88 11.30 19.75
C ILE A 99 38.40 12.36 20.75
N GLU A 100 37.58 12.81 21.70
CA GLU A 100 37.98 13.74 22.75
C GLU A 100 39.13 13.16 23.56
N THR A 101 39.02 11.90 24.00
CA THR A 101 40.06 11.21 24.76
C THR A 101 41.36 11.10 23.95
N GLN A 102 41.29 10.68 22.70
CA GLN A 102 42.46 10.61 21.81
C GLN A 102 43.09 11.95 21.55
N HIS A 103 42.31 13.02 21.48
CA HIS A 103 42.83 14.38 21.33
C HIS A 103 43.58 14.82 22.57
N GLU A 104 43.04 14.56 23.77
CA GLU A 104 43.73 14.84 25.04
C GLU A 104 45.05 14.06 25.18
N ASP A 105 45.04 12.77 24.87
CA ASP A 105 46.21 11.90 24.86
C ASP A 105 47.30 12.42 23.89
N ALA A 106 46.88 12.84 22.68
CA ALA A 106 47.80 13.43 21.71
C ALA A 106 48.42 14.73 22.19
N LEU A 107 47.68 15.60 22.88
CA LEU A 107 48.20 16.83 23.47
C LEU A 107 49.20 16.54 24.59
N GLN A 108 48.90 15.54 25.44
CA GLN A 108 49.84 15.11 26.50
C GLN A 108 51.13 14.53 25.91
N ALA A 109 51.00 13.66 24.90
CA ALA A 109 52.17 13.10 24.20
C ALA A 109 53.03 14.20 23.54
N GLN A 110 52.40 15.18 22.90
CA GLN A 110 53.10 16.32 22.31
C GLN A 110 53.86 17.14 23.37
N SER A 111 53.26 17.37 24.54
CA SER A 111 53.89 18.07 25.64
C SER A 111 55.10 17.31 26.22
N ALA A 112 54.97 15.98 26.35
CA ALA A 112 56.07 15.11 26.79
C ALA A 112 57.25 15.10 25.80
N VAL A 113 56.91 15.01 24.47
CA VAL A 113 57.95 15.10 23.42
C VAL A 113 58.70 16.45 23.50
N LYS A 114 57.99 17.55 23.67
CA LYS A 114 58.58 18.88 23.81
C LYS A 114 59.52 18.96 25.01
N LEU A 115 59.13 18.41 26.16
CA LEU A 115 59.96 18.35 27.37
C LEU A 115 61.21 17.52 27.13
N LEU A 116 61.08 16.33 26.52
CA LEU A 116 62.24 15.47 26.20
C LEU A 116 63.18 16.12 25.22
N THR A 117 62.72 16.87 24.24
CA THR A 117 63.54 17.62 23.29
C THR A 117 64.38 18.68 24.06
N THR A 118 63.76 19.44 24.95
CA THR A 118 64.44 20.44 25.77
C THR A 118 65.51 19.79 26.66
N GLN A 119 65.23 18.67 27.32
CA GLN A 119 66.16 17.93 28.11
C GLN A 119 67.35 17.38 27.29
N HIS A 120 67.07 16.89 26.09
CA HIS A 120 68.08 16.41 25.16
C HIS A 120 69.01 17.54 24.71
N GLU A 121 68.49 18.71 24.38
CA GLU A 121 69.26 19.89 24.01
C GLU A 121 70.17 20.36 25.16
N ASP A 122 69.65 20.40 26.41
CA ASP A 122 70.44 20.72 27.61
C ASP A 122 71.58 19.71 27.82
N LEU A 123 71.27 18.42 27.70
CA LEU A 123 72.30 17.37 27.85
C LEU A 123 73.36 17.44 26.75
N ALA A 124 72.95 17.67 25.48
CA ALA A 124 73.91 17.85 24.39
C ALA A 124 74.85 19.05 24.63
N GLY A 125 74.30 20.17 25.16
CA GLY A 125 75.10 21.33 25.55
C GLY A 125 76.09 21.01 26.64
N ARG A 126 75.69 20.28 27.66
CA ARG A 126 76.57 19.85 28.75
C ARG A 126 77.69 18.91 28.29
N VAL A 127 77.38 17.97 27.42
CA VAL A 127 78.36 17.06 26.79
C VAL A 127 79.38 17.86 25.99
N ALA A 128 78.98 18.82 25.18
CA ALA A 128 79.83 19.66 24.38
C ALA A 128 80.84 20.47 25.28
N VAL A 129 80.38 20.96 26.43
CA VAL A 129 81.24 21.65 27.40
C VAL A 129 82.29 20.71 27.99
N VAL A 130 81.91 19.47 28.35
CA VAL A 130 82.85 18.47 28.88
C VAL A 130 83.90 18.07 27.83
N GLU A 131 83.47 17.84 26.61
CA GLU A 131 84.38 17.53 25.48
C GLU A 131 85.35 18.62 25.23
N SER A 132 84.91 19.89 25.22
CA SER A 132 85.79 21.04 25.08
C SER A 132 86.85 21.13 26.20
N ARG A 133 86.47 20.85 27.44
CA ARG A 133 87.40 20.82 28.58
C ARG A 133 88.39 19.70 28.46
N LEU A 134 88.00 18.53 28.00
CA LEU A 134 88.89 17.41 27.80
C LEU A 134 89.91 17.65 26.68
N GLN A 135 89.51 18.34 25.63
CA GLN A 135 90.44 18.74 24.56
C GLN A 135 91.42 19.82 24.95
N ALA A 136 91.09 20.69 25.91
CA ALA A 136 91.95 21.75 26.40
C ALA A 136 92.92 21.28 27.48
N ALA A 137 92.73 20.08 28.02
CA ALA A 137 93.68 19.46 28.96
C ALA A 137 94.72 18.67 28.17
#